data_5f5166ec0815988ecb0460c9e291562b
#
_entry.id   5f5166ec0815988ecb0460c9e291562b
#
_cell.length_a   1.000
_cell.length_b   1.000
_cell.length_c   1.000
_cell.angle_alpha   90.00
_cell.angle_beta   90.00
_cell.angle_gamma   90.00
#
_symmetry.space_group_name_H-M   'P 1'
#
loop_
_entity.id
_entity.type
_entity.pdbx_description
1 polymer ?
#
loop_
_entity_poly.entity_id
_entity_poly.type
_entity_poly.pdbx_seq_one_letter_code
_entity_poly.pdbx_strand_id
1 'polypeptide(L)'
;MQNKLLEKMFEMSRWENLIEKADLKGIDKGVLRQMCKPEVRLAIYQAIKNEQIEFMPSHMAQIPKDTPGEYRTVFVGENVDRCIQSLINDCLFELFPEMVHPSCKSYQVGLGTGKTVKELSTILAHTTTEIVGVKSDFHHYFDVVNLDAIMAVFDVIEEKLGFAKCTEPVMNLLRKTWNNNLVFDLDGNLIEQYCGIRQGNAIGSFLADVILYELDDFMSKKYKFYCRYSDDCITIHNNPDEVICDMNNIICKYGVSLNPKKVQILYRNEWFKFLGFNLKGNQITLSKSRVKSFQKEVEARTIKQRNITPRRALNQVNSYLYKGDGQYSWATSVLPIINVEKDVDTLNEFVMDCLRACSTKKTKIGGLGSVNDKEDYTILRGTGKNVTANRNKTDKEIDGYLSIRCMQNALLTRRAVYDTLVRCM
;
A
#
# COMPACT_ATOMS: atom_id res chain seq x y z
N MET A 1 11.12 15.59 -30.62
CA MET A 1 10.50 15.26 -29.33
C MET A 1 9.44 14.15 -29.44
N GLN A 2 9.23 13.64 -30.66
CA GLN A 2 8.30 12.54 -30.92
C GLN A 2 8.79 11.23 -30.33
N ASN A 3 7.93 10.50 -29.66
CA ASN A 3 8.13 9.18 -28.99
C ASN A 3 8.86 9.15 -27.64
N LYS A 4 8.93 10.28 -26.91
CA LYS A 4 9.65 10.33 -25.61
C LYS A 4 9.18 9.26 -24.60
N LEU A 5 7.89 8.97 -24.53
CA LEU A 5 7.32 7.95 -23.64
C LEU A 5 7.73 6.54 -24.10
N LEU A 6 7.51 6.22 -25.38
CA LEU A 6 7.85 4.92 -25.94
C LEU A 6 9.37 4.63 -25.83
N GLU A 7 10.22 5.60 -26.19
CA GLU A 7 11.67 5.45 -26.08
C GLU A 7 12.10 5.20 -24.64
N LYS A 8 11.52 5.97 -23.69
CA LYS A 8 11.81 5.81 -22.28
C LYS A 8 11.40 4.45 -21.71
N MET A 9 10.27 3.90 -22.14
CA MET A 9 9.85 2.54 -21.77
C MET A 9 10.85 1.48 -22.20
N PHE A 10 11.58 1.70 -23.31
CA PHE A 10 12.51 0.72 -23.88
C PHE A 10 13.98 0.92 -23.48
N GLU A 11 14.27 1.86 -22.57
CA GLU A 11 15.57 1.95 -21.89
C GLU A 11 15.87 0.64 -21.15
N MET A 12 17.06 0.03 -21.39
CA MET A 12 17.42 -1.28 -20.85
C MET A 12 17.37 -1.33 -19.32
N SER A 13 17.81 -0.28 -18.66
CA SER A 13 17.80 -0.16 -17.20
C SER A 13 16.41 -0.35 -16.57
N ARG A 14 15.33 -0.01 -17.30
CA ARG A 14 13.96 -0.20 -16.83
C ARG A 14 13.53 -1.65 -16.86
N TRP A 15 13.94 -2.37 -17.88
CA TRP A 15 13.66 -3.79 -17.99
C TRP A 15 14.44 -4.59 -16.93
N GLU A 16 15.70 -4.22 -16.67
CA GLU A 16 16.51 -4.81 -15.59
C GLU A 16 15.88 -4.55 -14.22
N ASN A 17 15.49 -3.30 -13.94
CA ASN A 17 14.79 -2.95 -12.69
C ASN A 17 13.44 -3.68 -12.53
N LEU A 18 12.71 -3.89 -13.64
CA LEU A 18 11.48 -4.67 -13.60
C LEU A 18 11.74 -6.15 -13.28
N ILE A 19 12.82 -6.73 -13.78
CA ILE A 19 13.23 -8.12 -13.44
C ILE A 19 13.52 -8.23 -11.94
N GLU A 20 14.23 -7.27 -11.35
CA GLU A 20 14.52 -7.28 -9.92
C GLU A 20 13.25 -7.18 -9.06
N LYS A 21 12.27 -6.40 -9.51
CA LYS A 21 11.00 -6.16 -8.81
C LYS A 21 9.86 -7.09 -9.21
N ALA A 22 10.09 -8.04 -10.10
CA ALA A 22 9.04 -8.86 -10.71
C ALA A 22 8.19 -9.61 -9.66
N ASP A 23 8.82 -10.20 -8.63
CA ASP A 23 8.11 -10.91 -7.56
C ASP A 23 7.17 -10.00 -6.78
N LEU A 24 7.62 -8.76 -6.49
CA LEU A 24 6.81 -7.77 -5.78
C LEU A 24 5.61 -7.29 -6.62
N LYS A 25 5.78 -7.24 -7.94
CA LYS A 25 4.73 -6.87 -8.90
C LYS A 25 3.89 -8.06 -9.36
N GLY A 26 4.17 -9.27 -8.89
CA GLY A 26 3.49 -10.50 -9.30
C GLY A 26 3.64 -10.81 -10.79
N ILE A 27 4.79 -10.47 -11.39
CA ILE A 27 5.13 -10.70 -12.78
C ILE A 27 5.96 -11.97 -12.89
N ASP A 28 5.68 -12.81 -13.91
CA ASP A 28 6.46 -13.99 -14.20
C ASP A 28 7.86 -13.61 -14.74
N LYS A 29 8.90 -13.95 -13.98
CA LYS A 29 10.29 -13.67 -14.35
C LYS A 29 10.73 -14.39 -15.61
N GLY A 30 10.19 -15.57 -15.90
CA GLY A 30 10.50 -16.34 -17.11
C GLY A 30 10.03 -15.61 -18.36
N VAL A 31 8.77 -15.18 -18.36
CA VAL A 31 8.17 -14.37 -19.43
C VAL A 31 8.97 -13.07 -19.61
N LEU A 32 9.23 -12.35 -18.52
CA LEU A 32 9.94 -11.07 -18.59
C LEU A 32 11.36 -11.22 -19.15
N ARG A 33 12.09 -12.27 -18.77
CA ARG A 33 13.43 -12.57 -19.34
C ARG A 33 13.38 -12.85 -20.84
N GLN A 34 12.32 -13.52 -21.34
CA GLN A 34 12.15 -13.72 -22.78
C GLN A 34 11.88 -12.39 -23.50
N MET A 35 11.05 -11.54 -22.91
CA MET A 35 10.75 -10.20 -23.44
C MET A 35 11.99 -9.29 -23.47
N CYS A 36 12.95 -9.49 -22.57
CA CYS A 36 14.20 -8.73 -22.55
C CYS A 36 15.19 -9.07 -23.69
N LYS A 37 14.98 -10.18 -24.43
CA LYS A 37 15.82 -10.50 -25.58
C LYS A 37 15.73 -9.37 -26.63
N PRO A 38 16.88 -8.96 -27.21
CA PRO A 38 16.91 -7.80 -28.11
C PRO A 38 15.90 -7.85 -29.24
N GLU A 39 15.76 -9.03 -29.86
CA GLU A 39 14.84 -9.25 -31.00
C GLU A 39 13.37 -9.15 -30.57
N VAL A 40 13.02 -9.70 -29.42
CA VAL A 40 11.64 -9.67 -28.88
C VAL A 40 11.30 -8.25 -28.44
N ARG A 41 12.21 -7.58 -27.72
CA ARG A 41 12.04 -6.21 -27.27
C ARG A 41 11.87 -5.25 -28.44
N LEU A 42 12.68 -5.41 -29.52
CA LEU A 42 12.54 -4.62 -30.72
C LEU A 42 11.19 -4.86 -31.43
N ALA A 43 10.74 -6.11 -31.50
CA ALA A 43 9.45 -6.47 -32.08
C ALA A 43 8.29 -5.81 -31.30
N ILE A 44 8.32 -5.85 -29.94
CA ILE A 44 7.32 -5.17 -29.10
C ILE A 44 7.35 -3.65 -29.34
N TYR A 45 8.54 -3.04 -29.38
CA TYR A 45 8.69 -1.62 -29.67
C TYR A 45 8.02 -1.24 -31.01
N GLN A 46 8.32 -1.99 -32.07
CA GLN A 46 7.74 -1.74 -33.40
C GLN A 46 6.23 -1.99 -33.42
N ALA A 47 5.75 -3.00 -32.73
CA ALA A 47 4.31 -3.30 -32.64
C ALA A 47 3.54 -2.19 -31.94
N ILE A 48 4.07 -1.60 -30.86
CA ILE A 48 3.46 -0.44 -30.19
C ILE A 48 3.53 0.78 -31.10
N LYS A 49 4.71 1.09 -31.66
CA LYS A 49 4.92 2.24 -32.53
C LYS A 49 4.00 2.28 -33.74
N ASN A 50 3.71 1.10 -34.31
CA ASN A 50 2.86 0.94 -35.50
C ASN A 50 1.40 0.60 -35.14
N GLU A 51 1.02 0.69 -33.86
CA GLU A 51 -0.33 0.40 -33.34
C GLU A 51 -0.86 -1.00 -33.72
N GLN A 52 0.05 -1.98 -33.81
CA GLN A 52 -0.23 -3.37 -34.19
C GLN A 52 -0.45 -4.30 -32.99
N ILE A 53 -0.40 -3.77 -31.76
CA ILE A 53 -0.62 -4.51 -30.53
C ILE A 53 -1.86 -3.99 -29.81
N GLU A 54 -2.58 -4.92 -29.16
CA GLU A 54 -3.66 -4.64 -28.23
C GLU A 54 -3.49 -5.54 -27.01
N PHE A 55 -3.86 -5.04 -25.83
CA PHE A 55 -3.88 -5.88 -24.64
C PHE A 55 -5.07 -6.84 -24.68
N MET A 56 -4.81 -8.05 -24.20
CA MET A 56 -5.86 -9.06 -24.07
C MET A 56 -6.89 -8.65 -23.00
N PRO A 57 -8.15 -9.10 -23.11
CA PRO A 57 -9.11 -8.97 -22.03
C PRO A 57 -8.57 -9.53 -20.71
N SER A 58 -8.73 -8.76 -19.63
CA SER A 58 -8.24 -9.19 -18.31
C SER A 58 -9.13 -10.26 -17.71
N HIS A 59 -8.57 -11.13 -16.88
CA HIS A 59 -9.29 -12.15 -16.11
C HIS A 59 -9.72 -11.58 -14.76
N MET A 60 -10.99 -11.78 -14.41
CA MET A 60 -11.49 -11.48 -13.06
C MET A 60 -10.91 -12.48 -12.07
N ALA A 61 -10.47 -11.98 -10.93
CA ALA A 61 -10.05 -12.78 -9.79
C ALA A 61 -10.60 -12.18 -8.49
N GLN A 62 -10.81 -13.00 -7.47
CA GLN A 62 -11.29 -12.56 -6.16
C GLN A 62 -10.20 -12.66 -5.12
N ILE A 63 -9.89 -11.55 -4.44
CA ILE A 63 -8.95 -11.48 -3.32
C ILE A 63 -9.75 -11.31 -2.03
N PRO A 64 -9.57 -12.20 -1.01
CA PRO A 64 -10.25 -12.05 0.27
C PRO A 64 -9.90 -10.71 0.94
N LYS A 65 -10.92 -10.04 1.50
CA LYS A 65 -10.73 -8.87 2.37
C LYS A 65 -10.48 -9.31 3.83
N ASP A 66 -10.15 -8.33 4.68
CA ASP A 66 -9.98 -8.57 6.12
C ASP A 66 -11.27 -9.09 6.80
N THR A 67 -12.44 -8.73 6.25
CA THR A 67 -13.74 -9.19 6.72
C THR A 67 -14.04 -10.58 6.14
N PRO A 68 -14.29 -11.61 6.95
CA PRO A 68 -14.64 -12.95 6.45
C PRO A 68 -15.89 -12.92 5.55
N GLY A 69 -15.77 -13.55 4.39
CA GLY A 69 -16.84 -13.63 3.40
C GLY A 69 -16.91 -12.46 2.43
N GLU A 70 -16.11 -11.41 2.61
CA GLU A 70 -15.98 -10.33 1.65
C GLU A 70 -14.78 -10.54 0.71
N TYR A 71 -14.98 -10.23 -0.56
CA TYR A 71 -13.97 -10.34 -1.59
C TYR A 71 -13.82 -9.01 -2.34
N ARG A 72 -12.62 -8.80 -2.88
CA ARG A 72 -12.30 -7.72 -3.80
C ARG A 72 -12.10 -8.33 -5.17
N THR A 73 -12.85 -7.88 -6.15
CA THR A 73 -12.63 -8.25 -7.55
C THR A 73 -11.46 -7.46 -8.10
N VAL A 74 -10.54 -8.15 -8.75
CA VAL A 74 -9.40 -7.56 -9.45
C VAL A 74 -9.36 -8.08 -10.88
N PHE A 75 -8.78 -7.30 -11.79
CA PHE A 75 -8.67 -7.59 -13.21
C PHE A 75 -7.20 -7.86 -13.53
N VAL A 76 -6.86 -9.13 -13.73
CA VAL A 76 -5.50 -9.59 -13.94
C VAL A 76 -5.24 -9.74 -15.44
N GLY A 77 -4.37 -8.93 -16.01
CA GLY A 77 -3.95 -9.05 -17.41
C GLY A 77 -2.99 -10.21 -17.64
N GLU A 78 -2.79 -10.57 -18.90
CA GLU A 78 -1.79 -11.54 -19.32
C GLU A 78 -0.37 -11.10 -18.92
N ASN A 79 0.53 -12.04 -18.72
CA ASN A 79 1.87 -11.76 -18.21
C ASN A 79 2.66 -10.75 -19.07
N VAL A 80 2.53 -10.85 -20.40
CA VAL A 80 3.17 -9.92 -21.35
C VAL A 80 2.60 -8.52 -21.16
N ASP A 81 1.28 -8.40 -21.10
CA ASP A 81 0.56 -7.13 -20.93
C ASP A 81 0.92 -6.47 -19.60
N ARG A 82 0.98 -7.24 -18.52
CA ARG A 82 1.39 -6.77 -17.19
C ARG A 82 2.81 -6.22 -17.17
N CYS A 83 3.74 -6.83 -17.92
CA CYS A 83 5.10 -6.30 -18.10
C CYS A 83 5.06 -4.92 -18.76
N ILE A 84 4.37 -4.81 -19.89
CA ILE A 84 4.26 -3.56 -20.66
C ILE A 84 3.54 -2.49 -19.84
N GLN A 85 2.42 -2.81 -19.21
CA GLN A 85 1.67 -1.89 -18.35
C GLN A 85 2.50 -1.39 -17.16
N SER A 86 3.33 -2.26 -16.55
CA SER A 86 4.24 -1.84 -15.48
C SER A 86 5.31 -0.87 -15.96
N LEU A 87 5.88 -1.07 -17.14
CA LEU A 87 6.84 -0.14 -17.75
C LEU A 87 6.18 1.21 -18.06
N ILE A 88 4.97 1.20 -18.64
CA ILE A 88 4.20 2.42 -18.90
C ILE A 88 3.97 3.16 -17.58
N ASN A 89 3.44 2.49 -16.57
CA ASN A 89 3.12 3.10 -15.27
C ASN A 89 4.35 3.75 -14.61
N ASP A 90 5.49 3.05 -14.58
CA ASP A 90 6.73 3.59 -14.02
C ASP A 90 7.21 4.82 -14.81
N CYS A 91 7.02 4.85 -16.15
CA CYS A 91 7.31 6.00 -16.98
C CYS A 91 6.36 7.18 -16.76
N LEU A 92 5.06 6.91 -16.58
CA LEU A 92 4.07 7.97 -16.32
C LEU A 92 4.37 8.70 -15.00
N PHE A 93 4.63 7.99 -13.91
CA PHE A 93 5.02 8.62 -12.64
C PHE A 93 6.32 9.42 -12.72
N GLU A 94 7.27 8.99 -13.56
CA GLU A 94 8.55 9.69 -13.71
C GLU A 94 8.46 10.91 -14.63
N LEU A 95 7.70 10.81 -15.74
CA LEU A 95 7.59 11.89 -16.73
C LEU A 95 6.60 12.98 -16.31
N PHE A 96 5.59 12.63 -15.50
CA PHE A 96 4.49 13.52 -15.15
C PHE A 96 4.25 13.59 -13.62
N PRO A 97 5.30 13.79 -12.80
CA PRO A 97 5.14 13.88 -11.34
C PRO A 97 4.22 15.04 -10.93
N GLU A 98 4.16 16.10 -11.73
CA GLU A 98 3.31 17.27 -11.49
C GLU A 98 1.81 17.00 -11.70
N MET A 99 1.45 15.90 -12.35
CA MET A 99 0.05 15.47 -12.49
C MET A 99 -0.49 14.84 -11.21
N VAL A 100 0.39 14.45 -10.29
CA VAL A 100 0.00 13.95 -8.98
C VAL A 100 0.06 15.08 -7.96
N HIS A 101 -1.08 15.40 -7.35
CA HIS A 101 -1.14 16.49 -6.39
C HIS A 101 -0.35 16.14 -5.09
N PRO A 102 0.39 17.09 -4.47
CA PRO A 102 1.18 16.83 -3.27
C PRO A 102 0.38 16.29 -2.06
N SER A 103 -0.94 16.55 -2.00
CA SER A 103 -1.83 16.00 -0.97
C SER A 103 -2.26 14.56 -1.24
N CYS A 104 -2.07 14.04 -2.45
CA CYS A 104 -2.19 12.62 -2.75
C CYS A 104 -0.90 11.91 -2.37
N LYS A 105 -0.96 10.97 -1.43
CA LYS A 105 0.22 10.30 -0.85
C LYS A 105 0.35 8.83 -1.26
N SER A 106 -0.57 8.33 -2.09
CA SER A 106 -0.56 6.94 -2.57
C SER A 106 0.47 6.71 -3.68
N TYR A 107 0.88 5.50 -3.82
CA TYR A 107 1.71 4.94 -4.91
C TYR A 107 3.02 5.68 -5.24
N GLN A 108 3.38 6.72 -4.49
CA GLN A 108 4.57 7.51 -4.73
C GLN A 108 5.77 7.01 -3.93
N VAL A 109 6.94 6.96 -4.57
CA VAL A 109 8.20 6.55 -3.93
C VAL A 109 8.58 7.55 -2.84
N GLY A 110 8.85 7.05 -1.62
CA GLY A 110 9.27 7.87 -0.48
C GLY A 110 8.14 8.54 0.31
N LEU A 111 6.87 8.38 -0.10
CA LEU A 111 5.67 8.84 0.61
C LEU A 111 4.90 7.67 1.21
N GLY A 112 5.53 6.89 2.07
CA GLY A 112 4.88 5.75 2.73
C GLY A 112 3.83 6.16 3.77
N THR A 113 2.90 5.23 4.06
CA THR A 113 1.81 5.41 5.04
C THR A 113 2.28 5.98 6.39
N GLY A 114 3.47 5.60 6.83
CA GLY A 114 4.02 6.03 8.10
C GLY A 114 4.37 7.52 8.17
N LYS A 115 4.90 8.08 7.08
CA LYS A 115 5.21 9.51 7.01
C LYS A 115 3.93 10.34 7.08
N THR A 116 2.91 9.92 6.33
CA THR A 116 1.59 10.55 6.32
C THR A 116 0.91 10.52 7.69
N VAL A 117 0.94 9.36 8.36
CA VAL A 117 0.38 9.19 9.71
C VAL A 117 1.10 10.06 10.74
N LYS A 118 2.42 10.18 10.64
CA LYS A 118 3.21 11.02 11.56
C LYS A 118 2.91 12.51 11.36
N GLU A 119 2.81 12.97 10.12
CA GLU A 119 2.40 14.34 9.76
C GLU A 119 1.01 14.65 10.34
N LEU A 120 0.03 13.77 10.10
CA LEU A 120 -1.32 13.90 10.64
C LEU A 120 -1.32 13.97 12.18
N SER A 121 -0.59 13.09 12.85
CA SER A 121 -0.49 13.07 14.31
C SER A 121 0.06 14.39 14.89
N THR A 122 1.03 15.00 14.20
CA THR A 122 1.55 16.32 14.59
C THR A 122 0.48 17.40 14.52
N ILE A 123 -0.38 17.37 13.50
CA ILE A 123 -1.47 18.35 13.35
C ILE A 123 -2.56 18.12 14.40
N LEU A 124 -2.94 16.86 14.65
CA LEU A 124 -3.92 16.50 15.66
C LEU A 124 -3.49 16.92 17.07
N ALA A 125 -2.21 16.86 17.39
CA ALA A 125 -1.66 17.30 18.67
C ALA A 125 -1.94 18.77 18.97
N HIS A 126 -2.02 19.61 17.93
CA HIS A 126 -2.26 21.05 18.05
C HIS A 126 -3.70 21.46 17.81
N THR A 127 -4.61 20.51 17.57
CA THR A 127 -6.04 20.79 17.37
C THR A 127 -6.76 20.83 18.70
N THR A 128 -7.48 21.92 18.97
CA THR A 128 -8.15 22.20 20.27
C THR A 128 -9.66 21.98 20.25
N THR A 129 -10.28 21.92 19.08
CA THR A 129 -11.73 21.71 18.91
C THR A 129 -12.13 20.28 19.28
N GLU A 130 -13.38 20.08 19.72
CA GLU A 130 -13.95 18.77 20.03
C GLU A 130 -14.02 17.89 18.77
N ILE A 131 -14.64 18.43 17.71
CA ILE A 131 -14.59 17.83 16.36
C ILE A 131 -13.27 18.27 15.72
N VAL A 132 -12.46 17.32 15.31
CA VAL A 132 -11.16 17.60 14.73
C VAL A 132 -11.12 17.41 13.20
N GLY A 133 -12.05 16.64 12.64
CA GLY A 133 -12.08 16.43 11.20
C GLY A 133 -13.02 15.33 10.72
N VAL A 134 -12.85 14.99 9.46
CA VAL A 134 -13.59 13.91 8.77
C VAL A 134 -12.61 12.97 8.12
N LYS A 135 -12.82 11.68 8.34
CA LYS A 135 -12.27 10.62 7.52
C LYS A 135 -13.35 10.13 6.56
N SER A 136 -13.01 9.95 5.31
CA SER A 136 -13.93 9.49 4.25
C SER A 136 -13.25 8.47 3.34
N ASP A 137 -14.05 7.70 2.64
CA ASP A 137 -13.63 6.67 1.68
C ASP A 137 -14.58 6.75 0.48
N PHE A 138 -14.06 6.58 -0.72
CA PHE A 138 -14.90 6.59 -1.92
C PHE A 138 -15.56 5.23 -2.15
N HIS A 139 -16.83 5.27 -2.55
CA HIS A 139 -17.59 4.06 -2.83
C HIS A 139 -17.14 3.45 -4.15
N HIS A 140 -16.52 2.27 -4.09
CA HIS A 140 -16.06 1.51 -5.27
C HIS A 140 -15.21 2.33 -6.27
N TYR A 141 -14.34 3.23 -5.76
CA TYR A 141 -13.60 4.20 -6.55
C TYR A 141 -13.03 3.65 -7.86
N PHE A 142 -12.34 2.51 -7.80
CA PHE A 142 -11.72 1.91 -8.97
C PHE A 142 -12.73 1.42 -10.01
N ASP A 143 -13.94 1.06 -9.59
CA ASP A 143 -14.94 0.44 -10.45
C ASP A 143 -15.88 1.45 -11.11
N VAL A 144 -16.07 2.63 -10.45
CA VAL A 144 -17.12 3.60 -10.84
C VAL A 144 -16.64 4.82 -11.60
N VAL A 145 -15.30 5.11 -11.55
CA VAL A 145 -14.76 6.27 -12.28
C VAL A 145 -15.19 6.21 -13.74
N ASN A 146 -15.78 7.30 -14.24
CA ASN A 146 -16.31 7.33 -15.61
C ASN A 146 -15.19 7.35 -16.66
N LEU A 147 -15.52 6.85 -17.85
CA LEU A 147 -14.57 6.72 -18.94
C LEU A 147 -14.04 8.07 -19.42
N ASP A 148 -14.88 9.11 -19.40
CA ASP A 148 -14.49 10.46 -19.85
C ASP A 148 -13.36 11.03 -18.99
N ALA A 149 -13.39 10.80 -17.67
CA ALA A 149 -12.32 11.22 -16.78
C ALA A 149 -10.99 10.51 -17.10
N ILE A 150 -11.04 9.23 -17.42
CA ILE A 150 -9.85 8.45 -17.82
C ILE A 150 -9.30 8.97 -19.16
N MET A 151 -10.16 9.18 -20.14
CA MET A 151 -9.78 9.70 -21.45
C MET A 151 -9.19 11.11 -21.37
N ALA A 152 -9.73 11.96 -20.49
CA ALA A 152 -9.20 13.31 -20.25
C ALA A 152 -7.75 13.27 -19.72
N VAL A 153 -7.40 12.31 -18.87
CA VAL A 153 -6.01 12.11 -18.41
C VAL A 153 -5.10 11.79 -19.60
N PHE A 154 -5.52 10.91 -20.50
CA PHE A 154 -4.73 10.57 -21.68
C PHE A 154 -4.56 11.76 -22.64
N ASP A 155 -5.61 12.59 -22.81
CA ASP A 155 -5.53 13.81 -23.59
C ASP A 155 -4.49 14.80 -23.03
N VAL A 156 -4.48 14.99 -21.71
CA VAL A 156 -3.49 15.86 -21.03
C VAL A 156 -2.07 15.32 -21.17
N ILE A 157 -1.89 14.00 -21.11
CA ILE A 157 -0.56 13.38 -21.29
C ILE A 157 -0.07 13.63 -22.73
N GLU A 158 -0.92 13.43 -23.76
CA GLU A 158 -0.57 13.69 -25.15
C GLU A 158 -0.19 15.15 -25.38
N GLU A 159 -0.97 16.09 -24.83
CA GLU A 159 -0.65 17.53 -24.91
C GLU A 159 0.73 17.83 -24.30
N LYS A 160 1.02 17.31 -23.10
CA LYS A 160 2.32 17.48 -22.44
C LYS A 160 3.49 16.87 -23.22
N LEU A 161 3.23 15.80 -23.95
CA LEU A 161 4.22 15.17 -24.83
C LEU A 161 4.39 15.94 -26.16
N GLY A 162 3.51 16.90 -26.45
CA GLY A 162 3.49 17.66 -27.71
C GLY A 162 2.86 16.92 -28.89
N PHE A 163 2.00 15.95 -28.59
CA PHE A 163 1.19 15.25 -29.59
C PHE A 163 -0.18 15.89 -29.76
N ALA A 164 -0.76 15.75 -30.95
CA ALA A 164 -2.19 15.97 -31.15
C ALA A 164 -2.98 14.84 -30.46
N LYS A 165 -4.24 15.11 -30.15
CA LYS A 165 -5.14 14.13 -29.53
C LYS A 165 -5.22 12.83 -30.37
N CYS A 166 -5.11 11.68 -29.74
CA CYS A 166 -5.16 10.36 -30.36
C CYS A 166 -4.03 10.09 -31.39
N THR A 167 -2.84 10.65 -31.19
CA THR A 167 -1.71 10.43 -32.12
C THR A 167 -0.48 9.82 -31.44
N GLU A 168 -0.45 9.73 -30.11
CA GLU A 168 0.66 9.08 -29.37
C GLU A 168 0.39 7.57 -29.27
N PRO A 169 1.30 6.70 -29.77
CA PRO A 169 1.03 5.26 -29.90
C PRO A 169 0.73 4.56 -28.56
N VAL A 170 1.43 4.93 -27.46
CA VAL A 170 1.20 4.31 -26.15
C VAL A 170 -0.15 4.74 -25.58
N MET A 171 -0.54 6.04 -25.76
CA MET A 171 -1.86 6.50 -25.32
C MET A 171 -2.97 5.86 -26.15
N ASN A 172 -2.74 5.63 -27.45
CA ASN A 172 -3.71 4.90 -28.28
C ASN A 172 -3.88 3.45 -27.84
N LEU A 173 -2.80 2.77 -27.46
CA LEU A 173 -2.88 1.43 -26.86
C LEU A 173 -3.71 1.45 -25.56
N LEU A 174 -3.51 2.45 -24.68
CA LEU A 174 -4.30 2.59 -23.46
C LEU A 174 -5.76 2.94 -23.75
N ARG A 175 -6.04 3.84 -24.72
CA ARG A 175 -7.41 4.16 -25.14
C ARG A 175 -8.16 2.93 -25.64
N LYS A 176 -7.54 2.12 -26.51
CA LYS A 176 -8.12 0.86 -26.97
C LYS A 176 -8.45 -0.06 -25.77
N THR A 177 -7.55 -0.14 -24.80
CA THR A 177 -7.76 -0.96 -23.61
C THR A 177 -8.96 -0.52 -22.77
N TRP A 178 -9.12 0.79 -22.54
CA TRP A 178 -10.22 1.31 -21.70
C TRP A 178 -11.54 1.41 -22.45
N ASN A 179 -11.53 1.59 -23.77
CA ASN A 179 -12.73 1.54 -24.60
C ASN A 179 -13.25 0.11 -24.80
N ASN A 180 -12.41 -0.90 -24.58
CA ASN A 180 -12.81 -2.30 -24.67
C ASN A 180 -13.27 -2.80 -23.29
N ASN A 181 -14.58 -3.03 -23.16
CA ASN A 181 -15.20 -3.52 -21.91
C ASN A 181 -15.19 -5.05 -21.77
N LEU A 182 -14.47 -5.77 -22.63
CA LEU A 182 -14.37 -7.23 -22.56
C LEU A 182 -13.45 -7.68 -21.42
N VAL A 183 -13.93 -8.62 -20.64
CA VAL A 183 -13.20 -9.29 -19.56
C VAL A 183 -13.58 -10.75 -19.49
N PHE A 184 -12.70 -11.60 -18.99
CA PHE A 184 -13.06 -12.98 -18.62
C PHE A 184 -13.60 -12.99 -17.19
N ASP A 185 -14.79 -13.56 -17.01
CA ASP A 185 -15.40 -13.73 -15.68
C ASP A 185 -14.67 -14.79 -14.84
N LEU A 186 -15.19 -15.10 -13.65
CA LEU A 186 -14.59 -16.10 -12.75
C LEU A 186 -14.65 -17.53 -13.30
N ASP A 187 -15.55 -17.79 -14.22
CA ASP A 187 -15.74 -19.09 -14.89
C ASP A 187 -14.96 -19.17 -16.21
N GLY A 188 -14.29 -18.09 -16.61
CA GLY A 188 -13.50 -17.99 -17.85
C GLY A 188 -14.31 -17.64 -19.09
N ASN A 189 -15.56 -17.21 -18.96
CA ASN A 189 -16.37 -16.73 -20.09
C ASN A 189 -16.02 -15.29 -20.42
N LEU A 190 -15.95 -14.98 -21.71
CA LEU A 190 -15.77 -13.60 -22.18
C LEU A 190 -17.09 -12.85 -22.03
N ILE A 191 -17.10 -11.79 -21.23
CA ILE A 191 -18.27 -10.95 -20.98
C ILE A 191 -17.95 -9.48 -21.22
N GLU A 192 -18.97 -8.66 -21.47
CA GLU A 192 -18.83 -7.21 -21.53
C GLU A 192 -19.18 -6.61 -20.17
N GLN A 193 -18.22 -5.92 -19.55
CA GLN A 193 -18.39 -5.27 -18.26
C GLN A 193 -17.54 -4.02 -18.14
N TYR A 194 -18.16 -2.88 -17.80
CA TYR A 194 -17.41 -1.67 -17.45
C TYR A 194 -16.69 -1.87 -16.12
N CYS A 195 -15.40 -1.51 -16.08
CA CYS A 195 -14.52 -1.80 -14.95
C CYS A 195 -13.77 -0.57 -14.41
N GLY A 196 -14.16 0.64 -14.78
CA GLY A 196 -13.54 1.89 -14.34
C GLY A 196 -12.01 1.92 -14.55
N ILE A 197 -11.25 2.19 -13.48
CA ILE A 197 -9.77 2.21 -13.49
C ILE A 197 -9.16 0.81 -13.64
N ARG A 198 -9.95 -0.27 -13.47
CA ARG A 198 -9.53 -1.69 -13.49
C ARG A 198 -8.56 -2.03 -12.38
N GLN A 199 -9.08 -2.28 -11.20
CA GLN A 199 -8.28 -2.69 -10.05
C GLN A 199 -7.45 -3.95 -10.37
N GLY A 200 -6.11 -3.87 -10.19
CA GLY A 200 -5.17 -4.95 -10.58
C GLY A 200 -4.38 -4.65 -11.85
N ASN A 201 -4.81 -3.68 -12.66
CA ASN A 201 -4.02 -3.13 -13.74
C ASN A 201 -2.94 -2.19 -13.18
N ALA A 202 -1.70 -2.29 -13.67
CA ALA A 202 -0.59 -1.46 -13.18
C ALA A 202 -0.84 0.05 -13.38
N ILE A 203 -1.42 0.43 -14.52
CA ILE A 203 -1.74 1.84 -14.86
C ILE A 203 -2.79 2.41 -13.90
N GLY A 204 -3.62 1.56 -13.32
CA GLY A 204 -4.66 1.98 -12.37
C GLY A 204 -4.12 2.77 -11.18
N SER A 205 -2.87 2.55 -10.76
CA SER A 205 -2.26 3.31 -9.67
C SER A 205 -2.01 4.78 -10.05
N PHE A 206 -1.50 5.04 -11.26
CA PHE A 206 -1.32 6.40 -11.77
C PHE A 206 -2.66 7.10 -11.99
N LEU A 207 -3.61 6.43 -12.65
CA LEU A 207 -4.95 6.99 -12.88
C LEU A 207 -5.65 7.33 -11.56
N ALA A 208 -5.59 6.47 -10.56
CA ALA A 208 -6.18 6.72 -9.24
C ALA A 208 -5.60 7.95 -8.54
N ASP A 209 -4.33 8.26 -8.78
CA ASP A 209 -3.69 9.44 -8.20
C ASP A 209 -4.03 10.73 -8.96
N VAL A 210 -4.10 10.69 -10.29
CA VAL A 210 -4.21 11.91 -11.10
C VAL A 210 -5.65 12.36 -11.40
N ILE A 211 -6.62 11.44 -11.50
CA ILE A 211 -8.01 11.77 -11.88
C ILE A 211 -8.64 12.77 -10.90
N LEU A 212 -8.35 12.64 -9.61
CA LEU A 212 -8.92 13.51 -8.57
C LEU A 212 -8.02 14.70 -8.23
N TYR A 213 -7.15 15.15 -9.13
CA TYR A 213 -6.29 16.31 -8.91
C TYR A 213 -7.08 17.56 -8.51
N GLU A 214 -8.23 17.83 -9.16
CA GLU A 214 -9.09 18.97 -8.83
C GLU A 214 -9.61 18.91 -7.38
N LEU A 215 -9.98 17.71 -6.91
CA LEU A 215 -10.38 17.51 -5.53
C LEU A 215 -9.22 17.83 -4.57
N ASP A 216 -8.06 17.27 -4.85
CA ASP A 216 -6.87 17.43 -3.99
C ASP A 216 -6.44 18.90 -3.92
N ASP A 217 -6.49 19.62 -5.05
CA ASP A 217 -6.14 21.03 -5.15
C ASP A 217 -7.14 21.92 -4.37
N PHE A 218 -8.44 21.69 -4.57
CA PHE A 218 -9.49 22.43 -3.89
C PHE A 218 -9.43 22.20 -2.35
N MET A 219 -9.40 20.95 -1.93
CA MET A 219 -9.42 20.58 -0.50
C MET A 219 -8.17 21.06 0.24
N SER A 220 -7.00 20.96 -0.39
CA SER A 220 -5.74 21.42 0.23
C SER A 220 -5.65 22.94 0.35
N LYS A 221 -6.28 23.70 -0.53
CA LYS A 221 -6.33 25.15 -0.48
C LYS A 221 -7.36 25.68 0.56
N LYS A 222 -8.47 24.98 0.67
CA LYS A 222 -9.57 25.40 1.55
C LYS A 222 -9.37 25.00 3.01
N TYR A 223 -8.83 23.81 3.26
CA TYR A 223 -8.74 23.22 4.58
C TYR A 223 -7.30 23.23 5.13
N LYS A 224 -7.18 23.42 6.45
CA LYS A 224 -5.88 23.46 7.15
C LYS A 224 -5.00 22.21 6.89
N PHE A 225 -5.65 21.07 6.75
CA PHE A 225 -5.01 19.83 6.37
C PHE A 225 -5.97 18.95 5.58
N TYR A 226 -5.50 18.46 4.47
CA TYR A 226 -6.14 17.45 3.66
C TYR A 226 -5.10 16.48 3.15
N CYS A 227 -5.43 15.21 3.16
CA CYS A 227 -4.59 14.14 2.63
C CYS A 227 -5.47 13.06 2.03
N ARG A 228 -5.11 12.61 0.83
CA ARG A 228 -5.71 11.45 0.16
C ARG A 228 -4.68 10.33 0.02
N TYR A 229 -5.10 9.11 0.26
CA TYR A 229 -4.35 7.90 0.01
C TYR A 229 -5.23 6.92 -0.77
N SER A 230 -5.18 6.97 -2.10
CA SER A 230 -6.10 6.28 -3.02
C SER A 230 -7.56 6.72 -2.78
N ASP A 231 -8.39 5.83 -2.24
CA ASP A 231 -9.78 6.06 -1.85
C ASP A 231 -9.98 6.58 -0.41
N ASP A 232 -8.99 6.40 0.46
CA ASP A 232 -9.02 6.90 1.85
C ASP A 232 -8.62 8.40 1.90
N CYS A 233 -9.51 9.26 2.41
CA CYS A 233 -9.26 10.70 2.62
C CYS A 233 -9.36 11.06 4.08
N ILE A 234 -8.61 12.09 4.49
CA ILE A 234 -8.74 12.72 5.79
C ILE A 234 -8.62 14.23 5.67
N THR A 235 -9.57 14.95 6.27
CA THR A 235 -9.62 16.43 6.30
C THR A 235 -9.75 16.90 7.73
N ILE A 236 -8.90 17.81 8.17
CA ILE A 236 -8.95 18.40 9.50
C ILE A 236 -9.73 19.72 9.44
N HIS A 237 -10.95 19.69 9.97
CA HIS A 237 -11.87 20.79 10.05
C HIS A 237 -12.96 20.52 11.08
N ASN A 238 -13.48 21.57 11.73
CA ASN A 238 -14.48 21.44 12.80
C ASN A 238 -15.95 21.40 12.31
N ASN A 239 -16.17 21.62 11.01
CA ASN A 239 -17.49 21.49 10.38
C ASN A 239 -17.49 20.31 9.39
N PRO A 240 -17.94 19.13 9.81
CA PRO A 240 -17.96 17.92 8.96
C PRO A 240 -18.87 18.05 7.74
N ASP A 241 -20.02 18.69 7.89
CA ASP A 241 -21.01 18.79 6.81
C ASP A 241 -20.48 19.62 5.65
N GLU A 242 -19.73 20.67 5.93
CA GLU A 242 -19.06 21.47 4.90
C GLU A 242 -18.04 20.64 4.13
N VAL A 243 -17.20 19.87 4.81
CA VAL A 243 -16.20 18.98 4.18
C VAL A 243 -16.87 17.96 3.27
N ILE A 244 -17.92 17.30 3.76
CA ILE A 244 -18.66 16.27 3.02
C ILE A 244 -19.35 16.88 1.79
N CYS A 245 -19.96 18.06 1.93
CA CYS A 245 -20.61 18.77 0.83
C CYS A 245 -19.60 19.13 -0.27
N ASP A 246 -18.48 19.74 0.10
CA ASP A 246 -17.44 20.13 -0.85
C ASP A 246 -16.86 18.93 -1.60
N MET A 247 -16.56 17.84 -0.89
CA MET A 247 -16.06 16.62 -1.53
C MET A 247 -17.07 16.08 -2.54
N ASN A 248 -18.33 15.93 -2.16
CA ASN A 248 -19.38 15.39 -3.05
C ASN A 248 -19.58 16.25 -4.30
N ASN A 249 -19.56 17.60 -4.16
CA ASN A 249 -19.72 18.53 -5.28
C ASN A 249 -18.62 18.37 -6.36
N ILE A 250 -17.44 17.93 -5.96
CA ILE A 250 -16.34 17.76 -6.90
C ILE A 250 -16.30 16.34 -7.44
N ILE A 251 -16.38 15.31 -6.59
CA ILE A 251 -16.18 13.92 -7.02
C ILE A 251 -17.29 13.39 -7.91
N CYS A 252 -18.51 13.95 -7.82
CA CYS A 252 -19.64 13.55 -8.65
C CYS A 252 -19.37 13.72 -10.16
N LYS A 253 -18.53 14.67 -10.56
CA LYS A 253 -18.10 14.89 -11.96
C LYS A 253 -17.39 13.66 -12.54
N TYR A 254 -16.72 12.88 -11.68
CA TYR A 254 -15.93 11.70 -12.04
C TYR A 254 -16.72 10.39 -11.90
N GLY A 255 -18.04 10.47 -11.62
CA GLY A 255 -18.86 9.29 -11.35
C GLY A 255 -18.64 8.68 -9.95
N VAL A 256 -17.92 9.38 -9.07
CA VAL A 256 -17.52 8.91 -7.74
C VAL A 256 -18.47 9.48 -6.68
N SER A 257 -18.69 8.74 -5.61
CA SER A 257 -19.45 9.19 -4.42
C SER A 257 -18.72 8.77 -3.15
N LEU A 258 -19.02 9.45 -2.05
CA LEU A 258 -18.54 9.01 -0.73
C LEU A 258 -19.28 7.74 -0.30
N ASN A 259 -18.58 6.86 0.40
CA ASN A 259 -19.19 5.69 1.04
C ASN A 259 -19.81 6.08 2.38
N PRO A 260 -21.16 6.17 2.50
CA PRO A 260 -21.80 6.67 3.71
C PRO A 260 -21.48 5.85 4.97
N LYS A 261 -21.19 4.55 4.79
CA LYS A 261 -20.84 3.64 5.91
C LYS A 261 -19.41 3.83 6.41
N LYS A 262 -18.57 4.54 5.66
CA LYS A 262 -17.16 4.76 5.98
C LYS A 262 -16.81 6.24 6.23
N VAL A 263 -17.78 7.14 6.08
CA VAL A 263 -17.62 8.52 6.54
C VAL A 263 -17.63 8.52 8.06
N GLN A 264 -16.55 9.01 8.65
CA GLN A 264 -16.36 9.06 10.09
C GLN A 264 -15.99 10.48 10.54
N ILE A 265 -16.79 11.04 11.45
CA ILE A 265 -16.45 12.27 12.15
C ILE A 265 -15.39 11.93 13.19
N LEU A 266 -14.32 12.71 13.23
CA LEU A 266 -13.19 12.49 14.12
C LEU A 266 -13.30 13.41 15.32
N TYR A 267 -13.23 12.85 16.53
CA TYR A 267 -13.26 13.57 17.80
C TYR A 267 -11.88 13.58 18.46
N ARG A 268 -11.55 14.68 19.12
CA ARG A 268 -10.21 14.94 19.72
C ARG A 268 -9.73 13.84 20.67
N ASN A 269 -10.64 13.33 21.48
CA ASN A 269 -10.31 12.37 22.55
C ASN A 269 -10.62 10.92 22.17
N GLU A 270 -10.93 10.65 20.90
CA GLU A 270 -11.26 9.32 20.42
C GLU A 270 -10.15 8.76 19.52
N TRP A 271 -10.02 7.45 19.55
CA TRP A 271 -9.15 6.73 18.64
C TRP A 271 -9.84 6.57 17.29
N PHE A 272 -9.10 6.71 16.21
CA PHE A 272 -9.55 6.35 14.87
C PHE A 272 -8.46 5.63 14.08
N LYS A 273 -8.89 4.83 13.11
CA LYS A 273 -7.99 4.05 12.24
C LYS A 273 -7.73 4.82 10.93
N PHE A 274 -6.44 4.96 10.58
CA PHE A 274 -6.03 5.48 9.27
C PHE A 274 -4.76 4.76 8.79
N LEU A 275 -4.74 4.30 7.53
CA LEU A 275 -3.60 3.64 6.87
C LEU A 275 -2.94 2.52 7.70
N GLY A 276 -3.75 1.75 8.40
CA GLY A 276 -3.28 0.63 9.21
C GLY A 276 -2.70 0.99 10.57
N PHE A 277 -2.84 2.24 10.99
CA PHE A 277 -2.52 2.72 12.33
C PHE A 277 -3.78 3.22 13.04
N ASN A 278 -3.75 3.26 14.36
CA ASN A 278 -4.71 3.94 15.19
C ASN A 278 -4.08 5.22 15.75
N LEU A 279 -4.82 6.32 15.69
CA LEU A 279 -4.37 7.64 16.12
C LEU A 279 -5.33 8.22 17.15
N LYS A 280 -4.76 8.96 18.12
CA LYS A 280 -5.46 9.81 19.07
C LYS A 280 -4.53 10.95 19.47
N GLY A 281 -4.79 12.16 18.99
CA GLY A 281 -3.86 13.28 19.15
C GLY A 281 -2.47 12.94 18.64
N ASN A 282 -1.46 13.02 19.53
CA ASN A 282 -0.07 12.65 19.20
C ASN A 282 0.25 11.17 19.39
N GLN A 283 -0.69 10.36 19.84
CA GLN A 283 -0.49 8.92 20.06
C GLN A 283 -0.75 8.15 18.77
N ILE A 284 0.17 7.26 18.43
CA ILE A 284 0.12 6.39 17.25
C ILE A 284 0.40 4.96 17.69
N THR A 285 -0.50 4.05 17.35
CA THR A 285 -0.30 2.61 17.55
C THR A 285 -0.77 1.82 16.33
N LEU A 286 -0.71 0.49 16.40
CA LEU A 286 -1.10 -0.38 15.30
C LEU A 286 -2.61 -0.62 15.28
N SER A 287 -3.17 -0.73 14.07
CA SER A 287 -4.53 -1.22 13.91
C SER A 287 -4.62 -2.72 14.25
N LYS A 288 -5.82 -3.18 14.58
CA LYS A 288 -6.13 -4.58 14.90
C LYS A 288 -5.70 -5.56 13.79
N SER A 289 -5.89 -5.18 12.52
CA SER A 289 -5.46 -5.98 11.38
C SER A 289 -3.93 -6.11 11.31
N ARG A 290 -3.19 -5.03 11.52
CA ARG A 290 -1.71 -5.08 11.56
C ARG A 290 -1.18 -5.91 12.72
N VAL A 291 -1.81 -5.82 13.89
CA VAL A 291 -1.44 -6.66 15.04
C VAL A 291 -1.63 -8.14 14.73
N LYS A 292 -2.78 -8.50 14.14
CA LYS A 292 -3.04 -9.89 13.72
C LYS A 292 -2.04 -10.38 12.67
N SER A 293 -1.71 -9.54 11.69
CA SER A 293 -0.69 -9.87 10.68
C SER A 293 0.68 -10.07 11.33
N PHE A 294 1.09 -9.17 12.22
CA PHE A 294 2.34 -9.30 12.96
C PHE A 294 2.40 -10.62 13.76
N GLN A 295 1.35 -10.91 14.51
CA GLN A 295 1.25 -12.15 15.29
C GLN A 295 1.41 -13.38 14.38
N LYS A 296 0.64 -13.41 13.27
CA LYS A 296 0.68 -14.51 12.30
C LYS A 296 2.09 -14.70 11.72
N GLU A 297 2.78 -13.62 11.37
CA GLU A 297 4.11 -13.65 10.78
C GLU A 297 5.18 -14.10 11.77
N VAL A 298 5.13 -13.63 13.04
CA VAL A 298 6.05 -14.07 14.07
C VAL A 298 5.83 -15.55 14.41
N GLU A 299 4.59 -15.98 14.58
CA GLU A 299 4.25 -17.39 14.84
C GLU A 299 4.69 -18.31 13.69
N ALA A 300 4.47 -17.87 12.43
CA ALA A 300 4.89 -18.65 11.26
C ALA A 300 6.40 -18.86 11.17
N ARG A 301 7.18 -17.93 11.69
CA ARG A 301 8.65 -17.98 11.73
C ARG A 301 9.22 -18.65 12.97
N THR A 302 8.37 -18.99 13.92
CA THR A 302 8.75 -19.56 15.22
C THR A 302 7.96 -20.84 15.49
N ILE A 303 6.98 -20.77 16.37
CA ILE A 303 6.26 -21.91 16.96
C ILE A 303 5.46 -22.75 15.97
N LYS A 304 5.07 -22.21 14.82
CA LYS A 304 4.35 -22.95 13.76
C LYS A 304 5.27 -23.73 12.83
N GLN A 305 6.60 -23.52 12.90
CA GLN A 305 7.53 -24.33 12.11
C GLN A 305 7.83 -25.65 12.82
N ARG A 306 7.65 -26.74 12.08
CA ARG A 306 7.97 -28.08 12.56
C ARG A 306 9.49 -28.22 12.78
N ASN A 307 9.91 -28.62 13.99
CA ASN A 307 11.31 -28.87 14.34
C ASN A 307 12.27 -27.67 14.15
N ILE A 308 11.77 -26.42 14.28
CA ILE A 308 12.63 -25.26 14.22
C ILE A 308 13.61 -25.24 15.41
N THR A 309 14.87 -24.95 15.13
CA THR A 309 15.85 -24.68 16.20
C THR A 309 15.71 -23.25 16.70
N PRO A 310 15.98 -22.97 17.99
CA PRO A 310 15.91 -21.61 18.54
C PRO A 310 16.74 -20.61 17.74
N ARG A 311 17.96 -20.96 17.35
CA ARG A 311 18.84 -20.11 16.54
C ARG A 311 18.22 -19.75 15.17
N ARG A 312 17.58 -20.73 14.51
CA ARG A 312 16.90 -20.48 13.23
C ARG A 312 15.70 -19.59 13.41
N ALA A 313 14.89 -19.80 14.47
CA ALA A 313 13.77 -18.95 14.80
C ALA A 313 14.21 -17.50 15.05
N LEU A 314 15.27 -17.30 15.85
CA LEU A 314 15.88 -16.01 16.10
C LEU A 314 16.29 -15.28 14.81
N ASN A 315 17.02 -15.97 13.93
CA ASN A 315 17.47 -15.40 12.65
C ASN A 315 16.29 -15.01 11.75
N GLN A 316 15.24 -15.85 11.70
CA GLN A 316 14.05 -15.54 10.89
C GLN A 316 13.25 -14.37 11.44
N VAL A 317 13.14 -14.25 12.77
CA VAL A 317 12.46 -13.10 13.41
C VAL A 317 13.25 -11.82 13.18
N ASN A 318 14.56 -11.83 13.40
CA ASN A 318 15.40 -10.66 13.16
C ASN A 318 15.37 -10.25 11.67
N SER A 319 15.40 -11.22 10.76
CA SER A 319 15.25 -10.94 9.33
C SER A 319 13.92 -10.27 9.00
N TYR A 320 12.81 -10.79 9.53
CA TYR A 320 11.49 -10.21 9.33
C TYR A 320 11.38 -8.79 9.87
N LEU A 321 11.89 -8.56 11.10
CA LEU A 321 11.78 -7.26 11.73
C LEU A 321 12.69 -6.20 11.08
N TYR A 322 13.90 -6.57 10.66
CA TYR A 322 14.94 -5.60 10.33
C TYR A 322 15.44 -5.64 8.89
N LYS A 323 15.45 -6.80 8.23
CA LYS A 323 15.81 -6.88 6.81
C LYS A 323 14.58 -6.75 5.90
N GLY A 324 13.48 -7.40 6.28
CA GLY A 324 12.27 -7.46 5.46
C GLY A 324 12.56 -8.07 4.09
N ASP A 325 11.91 -7.52 3.08
CA ASP A 325 12.06 -7.88 1.67
C ASP A 325 13.03 -6.96 0.89
N GLY A 326 13.85 -6.19 1.60
CA GLY A 326 14.80 -5.23 1.06
C GLY A 326 14.25 -3.80 0.92
N GLN A 327 12.94 -3.61 0.75
CA GLN A 327 12.31 -2.29 0.65
C GLN A 327 11.50 -1.92 1.90
N TYR A 328 10.88 -2.90 2.52
CA TYR A 328 10.02 -2.76 3.69
C TYR A 328 10.50 -3.65 4.81
N SER A 329 10.72 -3.06 5.97
CA SER A 329 10.93 -3.80 7.22
C SER A 329 10.17 -3.12 8.36
N TRP A 330 9.89 -3.85 9.39
CA TRP A 330 9.30 -3.28 10.60
C TRP A 330 10.15 -2.16 11.18
N ALA A 331 11.46 -2.35 11.18
CA ALA A 331 12.43 -1.36 11.67
C ALA A 331 12.37 -0.02 10.95
N THR A 332 12.13 -0.02 9.62
CA THR A 332 12.13 1.21 8.83
C THR A 332 10.74 1.83 8.64
N SER A 333 9.70 0.99 8.62
CA SER A 333 8.37 1.41 8.16
C SER A 333 7.32 1.50 9.27
N VAL A 334 7.55 0.87 10.42
CA VAL A 334 6.55 0.80 11.51
C VAL A 334 7.10 1.31 12.83
N LEU A 335 8.26 0.79 13.29
CA LEU A 335 8.81 1.13 14.61
C LEU A 335 9.06 2.63 14.81
N PRO A 336 9.54 3.41 13.80
CA PRO A 336 9.76 4.84 13.98
C PRO A 336 8.48 5.67 14.11
N ILE A 337 7.31 5.05 13.92
CA ILE A 337 6.02 5.73 13.83
C ILE A 337 5.20 5.50 15.09
N ILE A 338 5.14 4.26 15.59
CA ILE A 338 4.39 3.94 16.80
C ILE A 338 5.09 4.50 18.02
N ASN A 339 4.32 5.17 18.91
CA ASN A 339 4.84 5.85 20.09
C ASN A 339 4.09 5.52 21.38
N VAL A 340 3.14 4.57 21.35
CA VAL A 340 2.50 4.06 22.55
C VAL A 340 3.41 3.01 23.19
N GLU A 341 4.17 3.40 24.22
CA GLU A 341 5.21 2.58 24.82
C GLU A 341 4.73 1.20 25.28
N LYS A 342 3.56 1.16 25.94
CA LYS A 342 2.96 -0.09 26.42
C LYS A 342 2.70 -1.08 25.27
N ASP A 343 2.31 -0.59 24.09
CA ASP A 343 2.04 -1.44 22.94
C ASP A 343 3.34 -2.00 22.36
N VAL A 344 4.39 -1.16 22.30
CA VAL A 344 5.73 -1.58 21.88
C VAL A 344 6.27 -2.68 22.80
N ASP A 345 6.14 -2.50 24.12
CA ASP A 345 6.57 -3.51 25.10
C ASP A 345 5.77 -4.81 24.95
N THR A 346 4.46 -4.71 24.71
CA THR A 346 3.60 -5.89 24.50
C THR A 346 3.99 -6.66 23.24
N LEU A 347 4.30 -5.98 22.13
CA LEU A 347 4.80 -6.63 20.93
C LEU A 347 6.15 -7.31 21.17
N ASN A 348 7.04 -6.64 21.89
CA ASN A 348 8.36 -7.17 22.22
C ASN A 348 8.26 -8.44 23.09
N GLU A 349 7.45 -8.42 24.13
CA GLU A 349 7.20 -9.60 24.99
C GLU A 349 6.63 -10.76 24.21
N PHE A 350 5.70 -10.51 23.27
CA PHE A 350 5.14 -11.55 22.42
C PHE A 350 6.22 -12.25 21.58
N VAL A 351 7.12 -11.48 20.97
CA VAL A 351 8.24 -12.05 20.19
C VAL A 351 9.15 -12.88 21.09
N MET A 352 9.50 -12.36 22.25
CA MET A 352 10.35 -13.08 23.22
C MET A 352 9.70 -14.39 23.66
N ASP A 353 8.39 -14.38 23.94
CA ASP A 353 7.65 -15.60 24.32
C ASP A 353 7.61 -16.63 23.19
N CYS A 354 7.47 -16.20 21.93
CA CYS A 354 7.57 -17.08 20.77
C CYS A 354 8.95 -17.75 20.66
N LEU A 355 10.02 -16.98 20.87
CA LEU A 355 11.40 -17.50 20.83
C LEU A 355 11.67 -18.50 21.96
N ARG A 356 11.24 -18.18 23.21
CA ARG A 356 11.33 -19.08 24.35
C ARG A 356 10.58 -20.40 24.15
N ALA A 357 9.39 -20.30 23.52
CA ALA A 357 8.57 -21.47 23.21
C ALA A 357 9.25 -22.42 22.23
N CYS A 358 10.08 -21.92 21.33
CA CYS A 358 10.87 -22.76 20.41
C CYS A 358 11.85 -23.67 21.14
N SER A 359 12.48 -23.21 22.28
CA SER A 359 13.40 -24.03 23.06
C SER A 359 12.67 -25.06 23.91
N THR A 360 11.54 -24.69 24.47
CA THR A 360 10.76 -25.56 25.34
C THR A 360 9.85 -26.52 24.59
N LYS A 361 9.80 -26.43 23.26
CA LYS A 361 8.88 -27.17 22.37
C LYS A 361 7.41 -27.03 22.76
N LYS A 362 7.06 -25.97 23.48
CA LYS A 362 5.68 -25.64 23.84
C LYS A 362 5.07 -24.76 22.77
N THR A 363 3.91 -25.14 22.28
CA THR A 363 3.22 -24.45 21.16
C THR A 363 2.17 -23.45 21.62
N LYS A 364 1.90 -23.36 22.93
CA LYS A 364 0.94 -22.42 23.50
C LYS A 364 1.66 -21.28 24.21
N ILE A 365 1.51 -20.09 23.67
CA ILE A 365 1.98 -18.84 24.27
C ILE A 365 0.78 -17.92 24.48
N GLY A 366 0.96 -16.90 25.32
CA GLY A 366 -0.01 -15.79 25.41
C GLY A 366 -0.11 -15.08 24.06
N GLY A 367 -1.32 -14.91 23.55
CA GLY A 367 -1.53 -14.15 22.32
C GLY A 367 -1.51 -12.64 22.56
N LEU A 368 -1.46 -11.89 21.48
CA LEU A 368 -1.74 -10.47 21.49
C LEU A 368 -3.26 -10.27 21.51
N GLY A 369 -3.77 -9.71 22.58
CA GLY A 369 -5.14 -9.26 22.68
C GLY A 369 -5.28 -7.78 22.35
N SER A 370 -6.48 -7.37 22.07
CA SER A 370 -6.82 -5.96 21.89
C SER A 370 -7.90 -5.55 22.85
N VAL A 371 -7.80 -4.36 23.42
CA VAL A 371 -8.89 -3.70 24.12
C VAL A 371 -9.61 -2.83 23.11
N ASN A 372 -10.86 -3.14 22.82
CA ASN A 372 -11.69 -2.25 22.01
C ASN A 372 -12.13 -1.07 22.91
N ASP A 373 -11.63 0.09 22.60
CA ASP A 373 -12.17 1.34 23.13
C ASP A 373 -13.04 1.93 22.04
N LYS A 374 -14.33 1.58 22.04
CA LYS A 374 -15.33 1.93 21.01
C LYS A 374 -14.92 1.67 19.55
N GLU A 375 -15.62 0.75 18.89
CA GLU A 375 -15.64 0.57 17.44
C GLU A 375 -14.27 0.44 16.73
N ASP A 376 -13.64 -0.73 16.76
CA ASP A 376 -12.42 -1.12 16.01
C ASP A 376 -11.07 -0.51 16.43
N TYR A 377 -11.00 0.28 17.47
CA TYR A 377 -9.73 0.82 17.99
C TYR A 377 -9.06 -0.14 18.94
N THR A 378 -7.75 -0.30 18.79
CA THR A 378 -7.03 -1.34 19.51
C THR A 378 -5.87 -0.74 20.29
N ILE A 379 -5.96 -0.82 21.61
CA ILE A 379 -4.79 -0.76 22.49
C ILE A 379 -4.36 -2.21 22.72
N LEU A 380 -3.08 -2.51 22.50
CA LEU A 380 -2.56 -3.86 22.65
C LEU A 380 -2.60 -4.31 24.09
N ARG A 381 -3.04 -5.54 24.26
CA ARG A 381 -3.05 -6.22 25.56
C ARG A 381 -2.39 -7.57 25.40
N GLY A 382 -1.34 -7.82 26.17
CA GLY A 382 -0.80 -9.16 26.33
C GLY A 382 -1.82 -10.04 27.06
N THR A 383 -2.25 -11.12 26.43
CA THR A 383 -3.20 -12.09 27.03
C THR A 383 -2.45 -13.10 27.91
N GLY A 384 -1.67 -12.63 28.85
CA GLY A 384 -0.71 -13.39 29.67
C GLY A 384 -1.19 -14.66 30.38
N LYS A 385 -2.42 -15.12 30.17
CA LYS A 385 -3.00 -16.28 30.89
C LYS A 385 -2.45 -17.65 30.49
N ASN A 386 -1.70 -17.76 29.38
CA ASN A 386 -1.21 -19.04 28.86
C ASN A 386 0.28 -19.04 28.52
N VAL A 387 1.08 -18.17 29.14
CA VAL A 387 2.52 -18.17 28.92
C VAL A 387 3.12 -19.43 29.52
N THR A 388 3.44 -20.37 28.69
CA THR A 388 4.14 -21.60 29.07
C THR A 388 5.66 -21.45 29.03
N ALA A 389 6.15 -20.33 28.56
CA ALA A 389 7.55 -19.97 28.55
C ALA A 389 7.94 -19.45 29.94
N ASN A 390 9.04 -19.98 30.51
CA ASN A 390 9.55 -19.54 31.81
C ASN A 390 10.27 -18.19 31.63
N ARG A 391 9.56 -17.10 31.90
CA ARG A 391 10.07 -15.72 31.77
C ARG A 391 11.22 -15.39 32.73
N ASN A 392 11.43 -16.21 33.76
CA ASN A 392 12.46 -15.97 34.77
C ASN A 392 13.84 -16.56 34.42
N LYS A 393 13.94 -17.31 33.32
CA LYS A 393 15.23 -17.79 32.81
C LYS A 393 15.79 -16.83 31.81
N THR A 394 17.05 -16.46 31.98
CA THR A 394 17.84 -15.82 30.93
C THR A 394 18.01 -16.85 29.81
N ASP A 395 17.17 -16.80 28.82
CA ASP A 395 17.12 -17.80 27.75
C ASP A 395 18.20 -17.47 26.74
N LYS A 396 19.19 -18.36 26.59
CA LYS A 396 20.20 -18.27 25.52
C LYS A 396 19.55 -18.20 24.12
N GLU A 397 18.31 -18.65 24.02
CA GLU A 397 17.52 -18.65 22.79
C GLU A 397 17.07 -17.27 22.33
N ILE A 398 16.93 -16.32 23.27
CA ILE A 398 16.63 -14.93 22.95
C ILE A 398 17.88 -14.05 22.94
N ASP A 399 19.03 -14.61 23.35
CA ASP A 399 20.30 -13.92 23.24
C ASP A 399 20.61 -13.66 21.75
N GLY A 400 20.87 -12.40 21.39
CA GLY A 400 20.96 -11.95 20.01
C GLY A 400 19.63 -11.49 19.38
N TYR A 401 18.49 -11.55 20.11
CA TYR A 401 17.27 -10.90 19.67
C TYR A 401 17.45 -9.37 19.68
N LEU A 402 17.22 -8.76 18.53
CA LEU A 402 17.24 -7.30 18.39
C LEU A 402 15.92 -6.75 18.92
N SER A 403 15.89 -6.39 20.20
CA SER A 403 14.67 -5.92 20.87
C SER A 403 14.01 -4.77 20.12
N ILE A 404 12.71 -4.91 19.87
CA ILE A 404 11.88 -3.86 19.25
C ILE A 404 12.04 -2.53 20.00
N ARG A 405 12.07 -2.58 21.36
CA ARG A 405 12.20 -1.40 22.22
C ARG A 405 13.56 -0.75 22.08
N CYS A 406 14.62 -1.54 22.14
CA CYS A 406 15.98 -1.02 21.99
C CYS A 406 16.20 -0.43 20.60
N MET A 407 15.68 -1.08 19.57
CA MET A 407 15.83 -0.61 18.19
C MET A 407 14.97 0.63 17.89
N GLN A 408 13.80 0.76 18.49
CA GLN A 408 12.99 1.96 18.37
C GLN A 408 13.74 3.21 18.83
N ASN A 409 14.50 3.11 19.90
CA ASN A 409 15.32 4.20 20.42
C ASN A 409 16.61 4.43 19.61
N ALA A 410 17.14 3.38 18.97
CA ALA A 410 18.37 3.45 18.15
C ALA A 410 18.11 3.87 16.69
N LEU A 411 16.89 3.74 16.21
CA LEU A 411 16.50 3.97 14.80
C LEU A 411 16.46 5.45 14.39
N LEU A 412 17.04 6.33 15.16
CA LEU A 412 17.20 7.74 14.78
C LEU A 412 18.11 7.94 13.54
N THR A 413 18.87 6.91 13.13
CA THR A 413 19.66 6.93 11.88
C THR A 413 19.64 5.58 11.16
N ARG A 414 19.52 5.57 9.82
CA ARG A 414 19.63 4.37 8.96
C ARG A 414 20.94 3.59 9.20
N ARG A 415 22.00 4.29 9.59
CA ARG A 415 23.32 3.74 9.86
C ARG A 415 23.33 2.82 11.09
N ALA A 416 22.63 3.19 12.15
CA ALA A 416 22.53 2.37 13.36
C ALA A 416 21.85 1.01 13.10
N VAL A 417 20.83 0.97 12.23
CA VAL A 417 20.18 -0.29 11.81
C VAL A 417 21.16 -1.17 11.06
N TYR A 418 21.88 -0.61 10.10
CA TYR A 418 22.87 -1.33 9.30
C TYR A 418 24.01 -1.88 10.17
N ASP A 419 24.59 -1.05 11.02
CA ASP A 419 25.69 -1.44 11.91
C ASP A 419 25.26 -2.53 12.89
N THR A 420 24.01 -2.49 13.37
CA THR A 420 23.45 -3.53 14.25
C THR A 420 23.21 -4.83 13.48
N LEU A 421 22.69 -4.77 12.25
CA LEU A 421 22.49 -5.95 11.39
C LEU A 421 23.81 -6.61 11.01
N VAL A 422 24.84 -5.84 10.74
CA VAL A 422 26.19 -6.36 10.39
C VAL A 422 26.84 -7.04 11.58
N ARG A 423 26.65 -6.52 12.82
CA ARG A 423 27.17 -7.16 14.04
C ARG A 423 26.47 -8.47 14.41
N CYS A 424 25.26 -8.69 13.91
CA CYS A 424 24.47 -9.90 14.17
C CYS A 424 24.60 -10.96 13.04
N MET A 425 25.35 -10.67 11.98
CA MET A 425 25.78 -11.60 10.94
C MET A 425 27.09 -12.27 11.32
#